data_0cf8c7b2487c2490c37612381c347bb0
#
_entry.id   0cf8c7b2487c2490c37612381c347bb0
#
_cell.length_a   1.000
_cell.length_b   1.000
_cell.length_c   1.000
_cell.angle_alpha   90.00
_cell.angle_beta   90.00
_cell.angle_gamma   90.00
#
_symmetry.space_group_name_H-M   'P 1'
#
loop_
_entity.id
_entity.type
_entity.pdbx_description
1 polymer ?
#
loop_
_entity_poly.entity_id
_entity_poly.type
_entity_poly.pdbx_seq_one_letter_code
_entity_poly.pdbx_strand_id
1 'polypeptide(L)'
;MKMIAASIMCADSLHLADELRALEQANVKMLHCDVMDGVFVENAAMGAYVLQDIKNNTDMLLDIHLATVNPDKFVDLYAAIKPAYMSFHVEASPDVDATIKHIRALGIKPSIAISPDTEIEQIYPFLDKVDMVLMMTVNPGFAGQKFQHHVLEKIKKLQRELESHTNKPLIEVDGNIFEETVRLLEPISADVYVVGTAALFNDKAGSYTEKLAPLREIIQER
;
A
#
# COMPACT_ATOMS: atom_id res chain seq x y z
N MET A 1 -14.98 4.16 3.02
CA MET A 1 -14.56 5.42 2.32
C MET A 1 -13.42 5.00 1.40
N LYS A 2 -13.56 5.23 0.09
CA LYS A 2 -12.49 4.90 -0.87
C LYS A 2 -11.50 6.05 -0.94
N MET A 3 -10.20 5.75 -1.08
CA MET A 3 -9.15 6.77 -1.18
C MET A 3 -8.02 6.34 -2.10
N ILE A 4 -7.28 7.32 -2.58
CA ILE A 4 -6.05 7.13 -3.35
C ILE A 4 -4.85 7.32 -2.41
N ALA A 5 -3.90 6.38 -2.45
CA ALA A 5 -2.57 6.52 -1.88
C ALA A 5 -1.55 6.68 -3.02
N ALA A 6 -0.53 7.51 -2.84
CA ALA A 6 0.54 7.67 -3.82
C ALA A 6 1.78 6.87 -3.40
N SER A 7 2.25 5.95 -4.26
CA SER A 7 3.52 5.22 -4.02
C SER A 7 4.69 6.17 -4.24
N ILE A 8 5.16 6.77 -3.15
CA ILE A 8 6.19 7.82 -3.19
C ILE A 8 7.55 7.32 -3.71
N MET A 9 7.78 6.03 -3.68
CA MET A 9 8.94 5.39 -4.33
C MET A 9 9.02 5.71 -5.83
N CYS A 10 7.88 5.96 -6.48
CA CYS A 10 7.79 6.24 -7.91
C CYS A 10 8.00 7.72 -8.28
N ALA A 11 8.09 8.62 -7.30
CA ALA A 11 8.28 10.06 -7.49
C ALA A 11 9.71 10.41 -7.89
N ASP A 12 9.93 11.65 -8.34
CA ASP A 12 11.28 12.15 -8.57
C ASP A 12 12.02 12.33 -7.25
N SER A 13 12.92 11.40 -6.95
CA SER A 13 13.70 11.38 -5.70
C SER A 13 14.63 12.58 -5.52
N LEU A 14 15.00 13.29 -6.60
CA LEU A 14 15.80 14.51 -6.53
C LEU A 14 14.95 15.75 -6.19
N HIS A 15 13.63 15.67 -6.33
CA HIS A 15 12.69 16.78 -6.13
C HIS A 15 11.54 16.38 -5.18
N LEU A 16 11.77 15.49 -4.21
CA LEU A 16 10.73 14.97 -3.31
C LEU A 16 9.89 16.06 -2.64
N ALA A 17 10.50 17.18 -2.24
CA ALA A 17 9.74 18.28 -1.62
C ALA A 17 8.74 18.94 -2.58
N ASP A 18 9.05 18.99 -3.86
CA ASP A 18 8.14 19.50 -4.89
C ASP A 18 7.03 18.47 -5.17
N GLU A 19 7.38 17.19 -5.20
CA GLU A 19 6.44 16.09 -5.33
C GLU A 19 5.41 16.06 -4.19
N LEU A 20 5.86 16.20 -2.93
CA LEU A 20 4.97 16.27 -1.77
C LEU A 20 3.98 17.43 -1.90
N ARG A 21 4.46 18.63 -2.27
CA ARG A 21 3.59 19.80 -2.48
C ARG A 21 2.56 19.56 -3.60
N ALA A 22 2.98 18.94 -4.71
CA ALA A 22 2.09 18.62 -5.81
C ALA A 22 1.01 17.59 -5.43
N LEU A 23 1.36 16.59 -4.61
CA LEU A 23 0.43 15.61 -4.06
C LEU A 23 -0.58 16.24 -3.09
N GLU A 24 -0.13 17.14 -2.21
CA GLU A 24 -1.01 17.90 -1.31
C GLU A 24 -1.98 18.79 -2.09
N GLN A 25 -1.50 19.52 -3.11
CA GLN A 25 -2.35 20.31 -4.00
C GLN A 25 -3.38 19.46 -4.75
N ALA A 26 -3.00 18.23 -5.08
CA ALA A 26 -3.91 17.24 -5.65
C ALA A 26 -4.81 16.57 -4.60
N ASN A 27 -4.79 17.01 -3.33
CA ASN A 27 -5.60 16.47 -2.24
C ASN A 27 -5.38 14.96 -1.98
N VAL A 28 -4.17 14.45 -2.23
CA VAL A 28 -3.77 13.10 -1.79
C VAL A 28 -3.66 13.10 -0.27
N LYS A 29 -4.18 12.06 0.39
CA LYS A 29 -4.23 11.98 1.86
C LYS A 29 -3.26 10.97 2.44
N MET A 30 -2.76 10.05 1.62
CA MET A 30 -1.90 8.96 2.05
C MET A 30 -0.74 8.76 1.08
N LEU A 31 0.43 8.53 1.64
CA LEU A 31 1.62 8.07 0.92
C LEU A 31 1.84 6.59 1.22
N HIS A 32 1.95 5.79 0.18
CA HIS A 32 2.43 4.41 0.29
C HIS A 32 3.95 4.41 0.15
N CYS A 33 4.62 3.82 1.13
CA CYS A 33 6.07 3.90 1.31
C CYS A 33 6.67 2.49 1.28
N ASP A 34 7.16 2.08 0.12
CA ASP A 34 7.76 0.76 -0.08
C ASP A 34 9.15 0.68 0.56
N VAL A 35 9.31 -0.18 1.55
CA VAL A 35 10.60 -0.49 2.20
C VAL A 35 11.06 -1.86 1.73
N MET A 36 12.22 -1.92 1.12
CA MET A 36 12.78 -3.14 0.52
C MET A 36 14.21 -3.36 1.00
N ASP A 37 14.54 -4.60 1.35
CA ASP A 37 15.83 -4.98 1.96
C ASP A 37 16.83 -5.61 0.98
N GLY A 38 16.47 -5.77 -0.29
CA GLY A 38 17.30 -6.45 -1.29
C GLY A 38 17.39 -7.98 -1.12
N VAL A 39 16.58 -8.56 -0.23
CA VAL A 39 16.59 -10.00 0.08
C VAL A 39 15.22 -10.63 -0.18
N PHE A 40 14.14 -10.04 0.35
CA PHE A 40 12.78 -10.47 0.04
C PHE A 40 12.42 -10.20 -1.42
N VAL A 41 12.87 -9.04 -1.92
CA VAL A 41 12.79 -8.65 -3.32
C VAL A 41 14.16 -8.17 -3.82
N GLU A 42 14.46 -8.33 -5.11
CA GLU A 42 15.74 -7.95 -5.72
C GLU A 42 15.85 -6.42 -5.94
N ASN A 43 15.39 -5.63 -4.97
CA ASN A 43 15.44 -4.17 -4.99
C ASN A 43 15.61 -3.64 -3.56
N ALA A 44 16.18 -2.44 -3.41
CA ALA A 44 16.32 -1.73 -2.14
C ALA A 44 15.69 -0.35 -2.24
N ALA A 45 14.78 -0.02 -1.33
CA ALA A 45 14.02 1.23 -1.38
C ALA A 45 13.72 1.79 0.01
N MET A 46 13.52 3.09 0.06
CA MET A 46 12.94 3.90 1.13
C MET A 46 13.53 3.67 2.53
N GLY A 47 14.81 4.04 2.71
CA GLY A 47 15.44 4.03 4.03
C GLY A 47 14.76 4.96 5.03
N ALA A 48 14.88 4.63 6.34
CA ALA A 48 14.17 5.32 7.41
C ALA A 48 14.43 6.84 7.48
N TYR A 49 15.65 7.30 7.13
CA TYR A 49 15.95 8.75 7.11
C TYR A 49 15.11 9.49 6.06
N VAL A 50 14.95 8.93 4.86
CA VAL A 50 14.13 9.54 3.80
C VAL A 50 12.67 9.61 4.23
N LEU A 51 12.14 8.54 4.83
CA LEU A 51 10.76 8.52 5.33
C LEU A 51 10.54 9.46 6.51
N GLN A 52 11.56 9.64 7.37
CA GLN A 52 11.51 10.62 8.45
C GLN A 52 11.48 12.06 7.88
N ASP A 53 12.27 12.34 6.85
CA ASP A 53 12.26 13.65 6.19
C ASP A 53 10.92 13.91 5.50
N ILE A 54 10.36 12.91 4.82
CA ILE A 54 9.01 12.99 4.24
C ILE A 54 7.99 13.31 5.35
N LYS A 55 8.01 12.56 6.47
CA LYS A 55 7.08 12.76 7.59
C LYS A 55 7.16 14.16 8.18
N ASN A 56 8.36 14.73 8.25
CA ASN A 56 8.58 16.07 8.78
C ASN A 56 8.09 17.19 7.84
N ASN A 57 7.83 16.87 6.56
CA ASN A 57 7.49 17.85 5.52
C ASN A 57 6.09 17.67 4.93
N THR A 58 5.25 16.79 5.50
CA THR A 58 3.84 16.62 5.07
C THR A 58 2.95 16.16 6.21
N ASP A 59 1.68 16.53 6.14
CA ASP A 59 0.61 16.03 7.03
C ASP A 59 -0.10 14.79 6.45
N MET A 60 0.27 14.33 5.25
CA MET A 60 -0.28 13.11 4.67
C MET A 60 0.00 11.91 5.57
N LEU A 61 -0.93 10.97 5.62
CA LEU A 61 -0.73 9.71 6.33
C LEU A 61 0.36 8.90 5.64
N LEU A 62 1.26 8.30 6.43
CA LEU A 62 2.21 7.34 5.90
C LEU A 62 1.68 5.92 6.12
N ASP A 63 1.63 5.15 5.06
CA ASP A 63 1.44 3.71 5.04
C ASP A 63 2.77 3.07 4.65
N ILE A 64 3.42 2.41 5.59
CA ILE A 64 4.73 1.77 5.37
C ILE A 64 4.51 0.32 4.98
N HIS A 65 5.02 -0.05 3.80
CA HIS A 65 4.98 -1.42 3.29
C HIS A 65 6.35 -2.08 3.43
N LEU A 66 6.46 -3.03 4.36
CA LEU A 66 7.69 -3.80 4.60
C LEU A 66 7.76 -5.02 3.66
N ALA A 67 8.34 -4.84 2.49
CA ALA A 67 8.73 -5.92 1.58
C ALA A 67 10.15 -6.43 1.95
N THR A 68 10.25 -7.02 3.13
CA THR A 68 11.52 -7.41 3.77
C THR A 68 11.42 -8.80 4.39
N VAL A 69 12.54 -9.54 4.46
CA VAL A 69 12.59 -10.78 5.25
C VAL A 69 12.62 -10.45 6.74
N ASN A 70 11.95 -11.29 7.54
CA ASN A 70 11.85 -11.09 9.00
C ASN A 70 11.41 -9.65 9.34
N PRO A 71 10.21 -9.21 8.92
CA PRO A 71 9.75 -7.82 9.02
C PRO A 71 9.80 -7.27 10.45
N ASP A 72 9.65 -8.12 11.47
CA ASP A 72 9.72 -7.74 12.88
C ASP A 72 11.02 -6.98 13.24
N LYS A 73 12.12 -7.25 12.55
CA LYS A 73 13.40 -6.53 12.74
C LYS A 73 13.34 -5.06 12.29
N PHE A 74 12.40 -4.73 11.41
CA PHE A 74 12.24 -3.40 10.85
C PHE A 74 11.15 -2.59 11.57
N VAL A 75 10.26 -3.26 12.32
CA VAL A 75 9.12 -2.62 12.98
C VAL A 75 9.55 -1.45 13.85
N ASP A 76 10.48 -1.64 14.80
CA ASP A 76 10.93 -0.56 15.70
C ASP A 76 11.57 0.61 14.94
N LEU A 77 12.39 0.29 13.92
CA LEU A 77 13.07 1.30 13.12
C LEU A 77 12.08 2.25 12.43
N TYR A 78 11.04 1.69 11.81
CA TYR A 78 10.07 2.49 11.07
C TYR A 78 8.93 2.99 11.95
N ALA A 79 8.65 2.37 13.10
CA ALA A 79 7.68 2.85 14.07
C ALA A 79 8.05 4.22 14.66
N ALA A 80 9.35 4.54 14.76
CA ALA A 80 9.83 5.85 15.20
C ALA A 80 9.30 7.01 14.33
N ILE A 81 8.96 6.74 13.07
CA ILE A 81 8.39 7.70 12.12
C ILE A 81 6.90 7.96 12.40
N LYS A 82 6.25 7.10 13.20
CA LYS A 82 4.81 7.15 13.54
C LYS A 82 3.91 7.10 12.30
N PRO A 83 4.03 6.06 11.47
CA PRO A 83 3.13 5.86 10.34
C PRO A 83 1.71 5.58 10.81
N ALA A 84 0.72 5.79 9.94
CA ALA A 84 -0.67 5.44 10.22
C ALA A 84 -0.90 3.92 10.10
N TYR A 85 -0.28 3.30 9.10
CA TYR A 85 -0.32 1.87 8.84
C TYR A 85 1.10 1.33 8.64
N MET A 86 1.27 0.05 8.96
CA MET A 86 2.49 -0.68 8.64
C MET A 86 2.09 -2.08 8.18
N SER A 87 2.35 -2.38 6.92
CA SER A 87 2.10 -3.68 6.31
C SER A 87 3.38 -4.50 6.21
N PHE A 88 3.24 -5.80 6.30
CA PHE A 88 4.31 -6.77 6.09
C PHE A 88 3.78 -8.00 5.38
N HIS A 89 4.62 -8.66 4.61
CA HIS A 89 4.25 -9.83 3.86
C HIS A 89 4.07 -11.07 4.76
N VAL A 90 2.93 -11.75 4.62
CA VAL A 90 2.66 -13.03 5.32
C VAL A 90 3.74 -14.06 5.00
N GLU A 91 4.26 -14.06 3.78
CA GLU A 91 5.29 -14.98 3.30
C GLU A 91 6.66 -14.75 3.96
N ALA A 92 6.89 -13.54 4.48
CA ALA A 92 8.18 -13.13 5.03
C ALA A 92 8.26 -13.20 6.56
N SER A 93 7.11 -13.29 7.24
CA SER A 93 7.06 -13.30 8.70
C SER A 93 7.12 -14.73 9.26
N PRO A 94 8.10 -15.04 10.11
CA PRO A 94 8.17 -16.34 10.79
C PRO A 94 7.08 -16.52 11.86
N ASP A 95 6.55 -15.42 12.42
CA ASP A 95 5.43 -15.40 13.38
C ASP A 95 4.55 -14.16 13.12
N VAL A 96 3.52 -14.37 12.31
CA VAL A 96 2.59 -13.31 11.88
C VAL A 96 1.86 -12.70 13.08
N ASP A 97 1.42 -13.51 14.04
CA ASP A 97 0.73 -13.03 15.24
C ASP A 97 1.62 -12.14 16.12
N ALA A 98 2.88 -12.52 16.29
CA ALA A 98 3.83 -11.71 17.05
C ALA A 98 4.09 -10.37 16.34
N THR A 99 4.30 -10.36 15.04
CA THR A 99 4.52 -9.12 14.26
C THR A 99 3.31 -8.19 14.33
N ILE A 100 2.08 -8.70 14.18
CA ILE A 100 0.85 -7.91 14.33
C ILE A 100 0.76 -7.27 15.72
N LYS A 101 1.00 -8.05 16.78
CA LYS A 101 0.97 -7.56 18.16
C LYS A 101 2.05 -6.50 18.41
N HIS A 102 3.24 -6.69 17.87
CA HIS A 102 4.35 -5.74 17.99
C HIS A 102 4.00 -4.39 17.36
N ILE A 103 3.54 -4.37 16.10
CA ILE A 103 3.10 -3.16 15.40
C ILE A 103 2.01 -2.44 16.21
N ARG A 104 1.00 -3.19 16.67
CA ARG A 104 -0.12 -2.61 17.44
C ARG A 104 0.32 -2.06 18.79
N ALA A 105 1.25 -2.70 19.48
CA ALA A 105 1.79 -2.23 20.77
C ALA A 105 2.50 -0.86 20.64
N LEU A 106 3.01 -0.54 19.46
CA LEU A 106 3.63 0.76 19.14
C LEU A 106 2.62 1.84 18.71
N GLY A 107 1.31 1.52 18.76
CA GLY A 107 0.23 2.45 18.41
C GLY A 107 0.00 2.62 16.92
N ILE A 108 0.54 1.73 16.09
CA ILE A 108 0.41 1.72 14.64
C ILE A 108 -0.67 0.71 14.25
N LYS A 109 -1.43 0.99 13.21
CA LYS A 109 -2.41 0.05 12.65
C LYS A 109 -1.69 -1.02 11.84
N PRO A 110 -1.73 -2.30 12.26
CA PRO A 110 -1.09 -3.38 11.51
C PRO A 110 -1.87 -3.68 10.23
N SER A 111 -1.14 -3.91 9.17
CA SER A 111 -1.63 -4.40 7.89
C SER A 111 -0.86 -5.66 7.48
N ILE A 112 -1.51 -6.57 6.77
CA ILE A 112 -0.89 -7.76 6.24
C ILE A 112 -0.88 -7.71 4.71
N ALA A 113 0.30 -7.86 4.12
CA ALA A 113 0.48 -7.91 2.68
C ALA A 113 0.52 -9.35 2.18
N ILE A 114 0.01 -9.57 0.98
CA ILE A 114 0.01 -10.89 0.34
C ILE A 114 0.35 -10.76 -1.14
N SER A 115 1.31 -11.58 -1.60
CA SER A 115 1.76 -11.63 -2.99
C SER A 115 0.70 -12.24 -3.91
N PRO A 116 0.71 -11.96 -5.24
CA PRO A 116 -0.30 -12.44 -6.16
C PRO A 116 -0.52 -13.95 -6.14
N ASP A 117 0.56 -14.71 -6.09
CA ASP A 117 0.55 -16.18 -6.20
C ASP A 117 0.36 -16.91 -4.85
N THR A 118 0.34 -16.18 -3.72
CA THR A 118 0.09 -16.77 -2.40
C THR A 118 -1.39 -17.00 -2.18
N GLU A 119 -1.79 -18.16 -1.69
CA GLU A 119 -3.19 -18.49 -1.42
C GLU A 119 -3.80 -17.60 -0.35
N ILE A 120 -4.98 -17.03 -0.61
CA ILE A 120 -5.63 -16.04 0.25
C ILE A 120 -5.97 -16.60 1.62
N GLU A 121 -6.23 -17.88 1.72
CA GLU A 121 -6.55 -18.61 2.94
C GLU A 121 -5.45 -18.50 4.01
N GLN A 122 -4.21 -18.18 3.61
CA GLN A 122 -3.10 -17.99 4.54
C GLN A 122 -3.30 -16.79 5.48
N ILE A 123 -4.08 -15.79 5.07
CA ILE A 123 -4.31 -14.61 5.90
C ILE A 123 -5.62 -14.67 6.71
N TYR A 124 -6.51 -15.61 6.44
CA TYR A 124 -7.80 -15.73 7.13
C TYR A 124 -7.69 -15.77 8.66
N PRO A 125 -6.73 -16.48 9.28
CA PRO A 125 -6.59 -16.51 10.75
C PRO A 125 -6.25 -15.16 11.39
N PHE A 126 -5.88 -14.16 10.59
CA PHE A 126 -5.39 -12.86 11.04
C PHE A 126 -6.35 -11.70 10.75
N LEU A 127 -7.43 -11.91 9.98
CA LEU A 127 -8.32 -10.84 9.53
C LEU A 127 -8.95 -10.05 10.67
N ASP A 128 -9.30 -10.69 11.78
CA ASP A 128 -9.83 -9.99 12.97
C ASP A 128 -8.76 -9.23 13.77
N LYS A 129 -7.49 -9.38 13.41
CA LYS A 129 -6.35 -8.84 14.15
C LYS A 129 -5.64 -7.71 13.41
N VAL A 130 -6.00 -7.42 12.16
CA VAL A 130 -5.38 -6.37 11.34
C VAL A 130 -6.39 -5.28 10.99
N ASP A 131 -5.89 -4.10 10.66
CA ASP A 131 -6.70 -2.95 10.28
C ASP A 131 -6.79 -2.78 8.75
N MET A 132 -5.88 -3.44 8.01
CA MET A 132 -5.84 -3.40 6.54
C MET A 132 -5.23 -4.69 5.99
N VAL A 133 -5.61 -5.04 4.77
CA VAL A 133 -5.02 -6.10 3.95
C VAL A 133 -4.53 -5.49 2.66
N LEU A 134 -3.22 -5.56 2.41
CA LEU A 134 -2.60 -5.13 1.16
C LEU A 134 -2.56 -6.29 0.17
N MET A 135 -3.37 -6.19 -0.87
CA MET A 135 -3.44 -7.14 -1.96
C MET A 135 -2.49 -6.70 -3.09
N MET A 136 -1.35 -7.37 -3.23
CA MET A 136 -0.46 -7.11 -4.35
C MET A 136 -1.12 -7.56 -5.65
N THR A 137 -1.18 -6.68 -6.65
CA THR A 137 -1.69 -6.96 -8.00
C THR A 137 -0.58 -7.11 -9.04
N VAL A 138 0.66 -6.97 -8.58
CA VAL A 138 1.92 -7.31 -9.26
C VAL A 138 2.85 -8.00 -8.26
N ASN A 139 3.93 -8.63 -8.71
CA ASN A 139 4.95 -9.12 -7.78
C ASN A 139 5.63 -7.92 -7.08
N PRO A 140 5.84 -7.96 -5.75
CA PRO A 140 6.52 -6.88 -5.05
C PRO A 140 7.94 -6.68 -5.60
N GLY A 141 8.48 -5.43 -5.51
CA GLY A 141 9.86 -5.13 -5.81
C GLY A 141 10.09 -4.03 -6.85
N PHE A 142 9.36 -4.00 -7.96
CA PHE A 142 9.59 -3.04 -9.04
C PHE A 142 8.29 -2.44 -9.56
N ALA A 143 8.32 -1.14 -9.86
CA ALA A 143 7.25 -0.45 -10.59
C ALA A 143 7.22 -0.86 -12.08
N GLY A 144 6.11 -0.58 -12.78
CA GLY A 144 5.98 -0.78 -14.22
C GLY A 144 5.62 -2.21 -14.65
N GLN A 145 5.34 -3.12 -13.73
CA GLN A 145 4.87 -4.47 -14.03
C GLN A 145 3.42 -4.46 -14.52
N LYS A 146 3.00 -5.55 -15.16
CA LYS A 146 1.62 -5.73 -15.63
C LYS A 146 0.73 -6.25 -14.51
N PHE A 147 -0.48 -5.73 -14.44
CA PHE A 147 -1.53 -6.18 -13.53
C PHE A 147 -1.84 -7.67 -13.71
N GLN A 148 -1.89 -8.42 -12.63
CA GLN A 148 -2.17 -9.85 -12.62
C GLN A 148 -3.67 -10.09 -12.38
N HIS A 149 -4.41 -10.39 -13.44
CA HIS A 149 -5.88 -10.47 -13.43
C HIS A 149 -6.45 -11.54 -12.49
N HIS A 150 -5.69 -12.62 -12.21
CA HIS A 150 -6.16 -13.67 -11.29
C HIS A 150 -6.35 -13.15 -9.85
N VAL A 151 -5.71 -12.05 -9.48
CA VAL A 151 -5.88 -11.42 -8.17
C VAL A 151 -7.31 -10.89 -7.96
N LEU A 152 -8.05 -10.58 -9.02
CA LEU A 152 -9.45 -10.15 -8.91
C LEU A 152 -10.32 -11.21 -8.21
N GLU A 153 -10.17 -12.48 -8.58
CA GLU A 153 -10.90 -13.57 -7.91
C GLU A 153 -10.43 -13.78 -6.46
N LYS A 154 -9.15 -13.55 -6.21
CA LYS A 154 -8.58 -13.60 -4.86
C LYS A 154 -9.18 -12.52 -3.95
N ILE A 155 -9.33 -11.28 -4.44
CA ILE A 155 -9.98 -10.19 -3.70
C ILE A 155 -11.46 -10.53 -3.43
N LYS A 156 -12.18 -11.09 -4.40
CA LYS A 156 -13.57 -11.54 -4.20
C LYS A 156 -13.68 -12.64 -3.14
N LYS A 157 -12.72 -13.57 -3.08
CA LYS A 157 -12.67 -14.57 -2.00
C LYS A 157 -12.49 -13.90 -0.63
N LEU A 158 -11.56 -12.93 -0.53
CA LEU A 158 -11.34 -12.16 0.70
C LEU A 158 -12.62 -11.45 1.14
N GLN A 159 -13.31 -10.77 0.23
CA GLN A 159 -14.54 -10.06 0.56
C GLN A 159 -15.63 -10.99 1.11
N ARG A 160 -15.82 -12.16 0.48
CA ARG A 160 -16.76 -13.17 0.97
C ARG A 160 -16.40 -13.68 2.37
N GLU A 161 -15.11 -13.91 2.61
CA GLU A 161 -14.63 -14.31 3.94
C GLU A 161 -14.94 -13.24 4.98
N LEU A 162 -14.67 -11.97 4.66
CA LEU A 162 -14.93 -10.84 5.54
C LEU A 162 -16.41 -10.65 5.91
N GLU A 163 -17.35 -11.21 5.16
CA GLU A 163 -18.78 -11.17 5.55
C GLU A 163 -19.02 -11.85 6.90
N SER A 164 -18.25 -12.89 7.22
CA SER A 164 -18.35 -13.66 8.46
C SER A 164 -17.57 -13.05 9.64
N HIS A 165 -16.66 -12.09 9.37
CA HIS A 165 -15.81 -11.48 10.40
C HIS A 165 -16.45 -10.26 11.05
N THR A 166 -16.20 -10.10 12.37
CA THR A 166 -16.68 -8.93 13.13
C THR A 166 -15.84 -7.69 12.78
N ASN A 167 -14.53 -7.85 12.69
CA ASN A 167 -13.63 -6.82 12.18
C ASN A 167 -13.56 -6.91 10.65
N LYS A 168 -13.64 -5.76 9.98
CA LYS A 168 -13.53 -5.67 8.53
C LYS A 168 -12.36 -4.76 8.20
N PRO A 169 -11.13 -5.33 8.06
CA PRO A 169 -9.99 -4.55 7.64
C PRO A 169 -10.23 -3.90 6.28
N LEU A 170 -9.62 -2.74 6.06
CA LEU A 170 -9.60 -2.11 4.74
C LEU A 170 -8.91 -3.04 3.74
N ILE A 171 -9.36 -3.00 2.49
CA ILE A 171 -8.69 -3.68 1.37
C ILE A 171 -7.92 -2.63 0.59
N GLU A 172 -6.61 -2.73 0.61
CA GLU A 172 -5.70 -1.95 -0.20
C GLU A 172 -5.23 -2.76 -1.41
N VAL A 173 -5.07 -2.11 -2.56
CA VAL A 173 -4.56 -2.74 -3.79
C VAL A 173 -3.34 -1.97 -4.29
N ASP A 174 -2.26 -2.68 -4.57
CA ASP A 174 -1.01 -2.11 -5.09
C ASP A 174 -0.45 -2.91 -6.26
N GLY A 175 -0.11 -2.18 -7.33
CA GLY A 175 0.55 -2.70 -8.52
C GLY A 175 -0.21 -2.41 -9.81
N ASN A 176 0.35 -1.52 -10.62
CA ASN A 176 -0.21 -1.12 -11.92
C ASN A 176 -1.66 -0.61 -11.84
N ILE A 177 -1.91 0.26 -10.85
CA ILE A 177 -3.22 0.87 -10.61
C ILE A 177 -3.36 2.12 -11.47
N PHE A 178 -4.28 2.10 -12.42
CA PHE A 178 -4.63 3.20 -13.32
C PHE A 178 -6.08 3.01 -13.82
N GLU A 179 -6.56 3.88 -14.68
CA GLU A 179 -7.99 3.94 -15.04
C GLU A 179 -8.58 2.57 -15.44
N GLU A 180 -7.90 1.82 -16.32
CA GLU A 180 -8.41 0.52 -16.78
C GLU A 180 -8.49 -0.52 -15.65
N THR A 181 -7.43 -0.61 -14.81
CA THR A 181 -7.40 -1.58 -13.70
C THR A 181 -8.32 -1.17 -12.56
N VAL A 182 -8.49 0.14 -12.32
CA VAL A 182 -9.49 0.65 -11.36
C VAL A 182 -10.91 0.27 -11.79
N ARG A 183 -11.24 0.33 -13.10
CA ARG A 183 -12.55 -0.13 -13.62
C ARG A 183 -12.77 -1.64 -13.39
N LEU A 184 -11.71 -2.45 -13.42
CA LEU A 184 -11.80 -3.89 -13.09
C LEU A 184 -12.00 -4.11 -11.59
N LEU A 185 -11.41 -3.25 -10.76
CA LEU A 185 -11.48 -3.33 -9.29
C LEU A 185 -12.75 -2.70 -8.71
N GLU A 186 -13.39 -1.77 -9.44
CA GLU A 186 -14.58 -1.04 -8.96
C GLU A 186 -15.71 -1.99 -8.50
N PRO A 187 -16.11 -3.02 -9.27
CA PRO A 187 -17.14 -3.98 -8.85
C PRO A 187 -16.75 -4.81 -7.62
N ILE A 188 -15.45 -4.90 -7.34
CA ILE A 188 -14.90 -5.67 -6.22
C ILE A 188 -14.67 -4.76 -5.01
N SER A 189 -14.69 -3.43 -5.19
CA SER A 189 -14.69 -2.42 -4.14
C SER A 189 -13.51 -2.51 -3.15
N ALA A 190 -12.28 -2.24 -3.62
CA ALA A 190 -11.17 -1.92 -2.71
C ALA A 190 -11.42 -0.57 -1.99
N ASP A 191 -10.77 -0.38 -0.85
CA ASP A 191 -10.88 0.85 -0.04
C ASP A 191 -9.74 1.83 -0.34
N VAL A 192 -8.53 1.31 -0.57
CA VAL A 192 -7.32 2.09 -0.84
C VAL A 192 -6.72 1.65 -2.18
N TYR A 193 -6.44 2.61 -3.05
CA TYR A 193 -5.86 2.39 -4.38
C TYR A 193 -4.49 3.04 -4.45
N VAL A 194 -3.43 2.23 -4.47
CA VAL A 194 -2.05 2.72 -4.55
C VAL A 194 -1.69 3.04 -5.99
N VAL A 195 -1.45 4.31 -6.28
CA VAL A 195 -1.09 4.80 -7.62
C VAL A 195 0.40 5.12 -7.70
N GLY A 196 1.05 4.59 -8.71
CA GLY A 196 2.46 4.80 -9.01
C GLY A 196 2.68 5.36 -10.42
N THR A 197 3.66 4.82 -11.13
CA THR A 197 4.03 5.26 -12.49
C THR A 197 2.92 5.11 -13.53
N ALA A 198 2.04 4.12 -13.38
CA ALA A 198 0.98 3.88 -14.37
C ALA A 198 -0.03 5.03 -14.47
N ALA A 199 -0.39 5.65 -13.34
CA ALA A 199 -1.39 6.70 -13.27
C ALA A 199 -0.82 8.10 -13.00
N LEU A 200 0.20 8.22 -12.14
CA LEU A 200 0.58 9.48 -11.53
C LEU A 200 1.98 9.95 -11.92
N PHE A 201 3.01 9.20 -11.55
CA PHE A 201 4.42 9.56 -11.75
C PHE A 201 4.92 9.14 -13.14
N ASN A 202 4.46 9.84 -14.17
CA ASN A 202 4.76 9.55 -15.57
C ASN A 202 4.85 10.84 -16.40
N ASP A 203 5.38 10.74 -17.61
CA ASP A 203 5.61 11.87 -18.53
C ASP A 203 4.32 12.39 -19.22
N LYS A 204 3.15 11.86 -18.90
CA LYS A 204 1.88 12.39 -19.43
C LYS A 204 1.69 13.83 -18.95
N ALA A 205 1.24 14.69 -19.86
CA ALA A 205 0.94 16.09 -19.53
C ALA A 205 -0.19 16.18 -18.49
N GLY A 206 -0.16 17.24 -17.70
CA GLY A 206 -1.17 17.55 -16.69
C GLY A 206 -0.65 17.52 -15.26
N SER A 207 -1.29 18.26 -14.39
CA SER A 207 -1.06 18.25 -12.95
C SER A 207 -1.51 16.91 -12.33
N TYR A 208 -1.07 16.61 -11.12
CA TYR A 208 -1.53 15.42 -10.39
C TYR A 208 -3.04 15.44 -10.15
N THR A 209 -3.62 16.61 -9.95
CA THR A 209 -5.08 16.77 -9.87
C THR A 209 -5.79 16.28 -11.14
N GLU A 210 -5.29 16.67 -12.31
CA GLU A 210 -5.85 16.26 -13.60
C GLU A 210 -5.64 14.76 -13.87
N LYS A 211 -4.46 14.22 -13.54
CA LYS A 211 -4.16 12.79 -13.69
C LYS A 211 -5.02 11.89 -12.79
N LEU A 212 -5.37 12.37 -11.59
CA LEU A 212 -6.16 11.60 -10.63
C LEU A 212 -7.69 11.77 -10.82
N ALA A 213 -8.14 12.81 -11.51
CA ALA A 213 -9.57 13.08 -11.67
C ALA A 213 -10.38 11.89 -12.24
N PRO A 214 -9.94 11.18 -13.31
CA PRO A 214 -10.67 10.03 -13.83
C PRO A 214 -10.78 8.87 -12.82
N LEU A 215 -9.72 8.63 -12.04
CA LEU A 215 -9.72 7.59 -11.02
C LEU A 215 -10.71 7.91 -9.91
N ARG A 216 -10.71 9.14 -9.41
CA ARG A 216 -11.62 9.63 -8.36
C ARG A 216 -13.08 9.51 -8.75
N GLU A 217 -13.39 9.82 -10.02
CA GLU A 217 -14.74 9.65 -10.55
C GLU A 217 -15.19 8.19 -10.51
N ILE A 218 -14.32 7.24 -10.95
CA ILE A 218 -14.63 5.81 -10.97
C ILE A 218 -14.83 5.28 -9.55
N ILE A 219 -13.89 5.55 -8.64
CA ILE A 219 -13.96 5.05 -7.26
C ILE A 219 -14.96 5.82 -6.39
N GLN A 220 -15.50 6.94 -6.87
CA GLN A 220 -16.38 7.85 -6.10
C GLN A 220 -15.70 8.30 -4.80
N GLU A 221 -14.42 8.72 -4.88
CA GLU A 221 -13.67 9.26 -3.75
C GLU A 221 -14.40 10.51 -3.20
N ARG A 222 -14.65 10.51 -1.87
CA ARG A 222 -15.36 11.60 -1.20
C ARG A 222 -14.48 12.32 -0.19
#